data_a3e379e2928fc9c69ff2f4cff95bf907
#
_entry.id   a3e379e2928fc9c69ff2f4cff95bf907
#
_cell.length_a   1.000
_cell.length_b   1.000
_cell.length_c   1.000
_cell.angle_alpha   90.00
_cell.angle_beta   90.00
_cell.angle_gamma   90.00
#
_symmetry.space_group_name_H-M   'P 1'
#
loop_
_entity.id
_entity.type
_entity.pdbx_description
1 polymer ?
#
loop_
_entity_poly.entity_id
_entity_poly.type
_entity_poly.pdbx_seq_one_letter_code
_entity_poly.pdbx_strand_id
1 'polypeptide(L)'
;EHADRRRLEVAVALYGAAIEKVVPVSSPEAAELVKLLENTFRHVNIALVNELAMFARELGVDVWRAIDAAATKPFGFMKFTPGPGVGGHCLPIDPSYLAWRVKQHLGHNFRF
;
A
#
# COMPACT_ATOMS: atom_id res chain seq x y z
N GLU A 1 10.52 29.08 -2.45
CA GLU A 1 9.29 28.98 -1.61
C GLU A 1 8.05 29.57 -2.31
N HIS A 2 8.09 30.82 -2.81
CA HIS A 2 6.95 31.46 -3.51
C HIS A 2 6.64 30.83 -4.89
N ALA A 3 7.66 30.45 -5.63
CA ALA A 3 7.52 29.81 -6.95
C ALA A 3 6.92 28.39 -6.84
N ASP A 4 7.28 27.65 -5.81
CA ASP A 4 6.78 26.29 -5.58
C ASP A 4 5.31 26.29 -5.14
N ARG A 5 4.91 27.25 -4.33
CA ARG A 5 3.52 27.43 -3.95
C ARG A 5 2.63 27.74 -5.16
N ARG A 6 3.07 28.60 -6.06
CA ARG A 6 2.31 28.94 -7.27
C ARG A 6 2.21 27.74 -8.23
N ARG A 7 3.26 26.94 -8.35
CA ARG A 7 3.23 25.69 -9.13
C ARG A 7 2.23 24.69 -8.57
N LEU A 8 2.19 24.54 -7.25
CA LEU A 8 1.23 23.67 -6.57
C LEU A 8 -0.21 24.14 -6.82
N GLU A 9 -0.48 25.44 -6.68
CA GLU A 9 -1.81 26.01 -6.93
C GLU A 9 -2.28 25.75 -8.38
N VAL A 10 -1.40 25.92 -9.36
CA VAL A 10 -1.69 25.63 -10.76
C VAL A 10 -1.96 24.12 -10.97
N ALA A 11 -1.16 23.26 -10.37
CA ALA A 11 -1.35 21.81 -10.48
C ALA A 11 -2.68 21.37 -9.83
N VAL A 12 -3.00 21.89 -8.66
CA VAL A 12 -4.29 21.60 -7.98
C VAL A 12 -5.47 22.06 -8.83
N ALA A 13 -5.41 23.25 -9.43
CA ALA A 13 -6.46 23.75 -10.30
C ALA A 13 -6.61 22.90 -11.58
N LEU A 14 -5.50 22.52 -12.19
CA LEU A 14 -5.49 21.70 -13.41
C LEU A 14 -6.08 20.30 -13.15
N TYR A 15 -5.57 19.61 -12.15
CA TYR A 15 -6.03 18.26 -11.82
C TYR A 15 -7.44 18.25 -11.23
N GLY A 16 -7.80 19.27 -10.44
CA GLY A 16 -9.13 19.42 -9.87
C GLY A 16 -10.25 19.63 -10.91
N ALA A 17 -9.88 20.03 -12.15
CA ALA A 17 -10.83 20.10 -13.26
C ALA A 17 -11.26 18.70 -13.78
N ALA A 18 -10.46 17.65 -13.53
CA ALA A 18 -10.69 16.29 -14.03
C ALA A 18 -10.80 15.23 -12.93
N ILE A 19 -10.32 15.54 -11.73
CA ILE A 19 -10.24 14.60 -10.60
C ILE A 19 -11.04 15.18 -9.43
N GLU A 20 -11.98 14.40 -8.92
CA GLU A 20 -12.89 14.83 -7.84
C GLU A 20 -12.15 15.23 -6.55
N LYS A 21 -11.08 14.52 -6.21
CA LYS A 21 -10.30 14.80 -5.00
C LYS A 21 -8.81 14.88 -5.28
N VAL A 22 -8.26 16.08 -5.20
CA VAL A 22 -6.81 16.35 -5.27
C VAL A 22 -6.32 16.67 -3.87
N VAL A 23 -5.32 15.94 -3.38
CA VAL A 23 -4.75 16.13 -2.05
C VAL A 23 -3.31 16.64 -2.19
N PRO A 24 -3.06 17.94 -1.95
CA PRO A 24 -1.69 18.45 -1.93
C PRO A 24 -0.92 17.92 -0.74
N VAL A 25 0.34 17.61 -0.96
CA VAL A 25 1.29 17.17 0.08
C VAL A 25 2.47 18.13 0.15
N SER A 26 3.30 17.99 1.19
CA SER A 26 4.35 18.97 1.54
C SER A 26 5.53 18.99 0.56
N SER A 27 5.78 17.90 -0.16
CA SER A 27 6.90 17.82 -1.11
C SER A 27 6.68 16.70 -2.15
N PRO A 28 7.45 16.70 -3.26
CA PRO A 28 7.46 15.58 -4.22
C PRO A 28 7.81 14.25 -3.56
N GLU A 29 8.78 14.24 -2.66
CA GLU A 29 9.21 13.03 -1.93
C GLU A 29 8.07 12.48 -1.04
N ALA A 30 7.27 13.37 -0.45
CA ALA A 30 6.09 12.96 0.30
C ALA A 30 5.04 12.31 -0.61
N ALA A 31 4.84 12.82 -1.82
CA ALA A 31 3.94 12.22 -2.81
C ALA A 31 4.42 10.83 -3.25
N GLU A 32 5.72 10.67 -3.50
CA GLU A 32 6.32 9.37 -3.82
C GLU A 32 6.16 8.39 -2.65
N LEU A 33 6.40 8.84 -1.42
CA LEU A 33 6.25 8.01 -0.22
C LEU A 33 4.81 7.53 -0.02
N VAL A 34 3.81 8.37 -0.30
CA VAL A 34 2.39 7.97 -0.26
C VAL A 34 2.15 6.78 -1.20
N LYS A 35 2.67 6.84 -2.43
CA LYS A 35 2.52 5.76 -3.40
C LYS A 35 3.21 4.47 -2.96
N LEU A 36 4.43 4.58 -2.46
CA LEU A 36 5.17 3.43 -1.91
C LEU A 36 4.44 2.81 -0.72
N LEU A 37 3.90 3.63 0.18
CA LEU A 37 3.14 3.17 1.34
C LEU A 37 1.88 2.39 0.92
N GLU A 38 1.08 2.93 0.01
CA GLU A 38 -0.13 2.26 -0.50
C GLU A 38 0.18 0.89 -1.12
N ASN A 39 1.20 0.83 -1.96
CA ASN A 39 1.58 -0.40 -2.64
C ASN A 39 2.18 -1.42 -1.67
N THR A 40 3.02 -0.97 -0.74
CA THR A 40 3.60 -1.85 0.30
C THR A 40 2.52 -2.40 1.22
N PHE A 41 1.58 -1.56 1.67
CA PHE A 41 0.45 -1.98 2.48
C PHE A 41 -0.37 -3.07 1.79
N ARG A 42 -0.71 -2.88 0.52
CA ARG A 42 -1.45 -3.87 -0.27
C ARG A 42 -0.65 -5.17 -0.44
N HIS A 43 0.62 -5.06 -0.77
CA HIS A 43 1.50 -6.22 -0.97
C HIS A 43 1.62 -7.07 0.31
N VAL A 44 1.91 -6.44 1.44
CA VAL A 44 2.04 -7.13 2.74
C VAL A 44 0.75 -7.82 3.15
N ASN A 45 -0.41 -7.16 2.97
CA ASN A 45 -1.69 -7.75 3.33
C ASN A 45 -2.09 -8.91 2.41
N ILE A 46 -1.77 -8.84 1.12
CA ILE A 46 -1.98 -9.97 0.20
C ILE A 46 -1.08 -11.14 0.58
N ALA A 47 0.20 -10.89 0.88
CA ALA A 47 1.10 -11.92 1.37
C ALA A 47 0.59 -12.57 2.66
N LEU A 48 0.15 -11.76 3.61
CA LEU A 48 -0.41 -12.24 4.88
C LEU A 48 -1.61 -13.18 4.67
N VAL A 49 -2.58 -12.80 3.85
CA VAL A 49 -3.77 -13.65 3.64
C VAL A 49 -3.44 -14.92 2.84
N ASN A 50 -2.44 -14.89 1.98
CA ASN A 50 -1.96 -16.07 1.27
C ASN A 50 -1.27 -17.06 2.23
N GLU A 51 -0.41 -16.58 3.14
CA GLU A 51 0.21 -17.40 4.18
C GLU A 51 -0.84 -18.00 5.13
N LEU A 52 -1.82 -17.18 5.55
CA LEU A 52 -2.93 -17.65 6.36
C LEU A 52 -3.79 -18.71 5.65
N ALA A 53 -3.96 -18.62 4.33
CA ALA A 53 -4.69 -19.62 3.56
C ALA A 53 -3.98 -20.98 3.59
N MET A 54 -2.65 -21.00 3.47
CA MET A 54 -1.86 -22.23 3.59
C MET A 54 -1.99 -22.81 5.01
N PHE A 55 -1.85 -22.00 6.03
CA PHE A 55 -1.97 -22.41 7.42
C PHE A 55 -3.39 -22.92 7.77
N ALA A 56 -4.42 -22.20 7.33
CA ALA A 56 -5.82 -22.59 7.55
C ALA A 56 -6.12 -23.96 6.92
N ARG A 57 -5.54 -24.25 5.73
CA ARG A 57 -5.64 -25.56 5.08
C ARG A 57 -5.08 -26.67 5.95
N GLU A 58 -3.92 -26.49 6.55
CA GLU A 58 -3.31 -27.47 7.46
C GLU A 58 -4.18 -27.75 8.71
N LEU A 59 -4.88 -26.72 9.17
CA LEU A 59 -5.81 -26.82 10.31
C LEU A 59 -7.21 -27.32 9.93
N GLY A 60 -7.51 -27.52 8.65
CA GLY A 60 -8.85 -27.86 8.17
C GLY A 60 -9.88 -26.72 8.35
N VAL A 61 -9.42 -25.47 8.37
CA VAL A 61 -10.26 -24.28 8.54
C VAL A 61 -10.53 -23.63 7.18
N ASP A 62 -11.78 -23.23 6.95
CA ASP A 62 -12.17 -22.45 5.78
C ASP A 62 -11.72 -20.98 5.96
N VAL A 63 -10.61 -20.63 5.30
CA VAL A 63 -10.03 -19.27 5.36
C VAL A 63 -10.98 -18.20 4.82
N TRP A 64 -11.81 -18.51 3.83
CA TRP A 64 -12.75 -17.54 3.24
C TRP A 64 -13.80 -17.12 4.26
N ARG A 65 -14.37 -18.09 4.99
CA ARG A 65 -15.32 -17.82 6.06
C ARG A 65 -14.68 -17.06 7.23
N ALA A 66 -13.42 -17.36 7.55
CA ALA A 66 -12.68 -16.65 8.57
C ALA A 66 -12.46 -15.17 8.19
N ILE A 67 -12.07 -14.91 6.93
CA ILE A 67 -11.90 -13.55 6.40
C ILE A 67 -13.23 -12.80 6.38
N ASP A 68 -14.31 -13.43 5.95
CA ASP A 68 -15.65 -12.81 5.92
C ASP A 68 -16.13 -12.46 7.34
N ALA A 69 -15.91 -13.33 8.29
CA ALA A 69 -16.21 -13.05 9.69
C ALA A 69 -15.36 -11.88 10.26
N ALA A 70 -14.08 -11.84 9.95
CA ALA A 70 -13.21 -10.73 10.35
C ALA A 70 -13.64 -9.40 9.71
N ALA A 71 -14.11 -9.42 8.46
CA ALA A 71 -14.57 -8.25 7.73
C ALA A 71 -15.88 -7.63 8.29
N THR A 72 -16.56 -8.30 9.19
CA THR A 72 -17.73 -7.73 9.90
C THR A 72 -17.35 -6.64 10.90
N LYS A 73 -16.09 -6.55 11.30
CA LYS A 73 -15.61 -5.47 12.16
C LYS A 73 -15.65 -4.12 11.45
N PRO A 74 -16.22 -3.09 12.07
CA PRO A 74 -16.33 -1.77 11.43
C PRO A 74 -15.02 -0.97 11.43
N PHE A 75 -13.96 -1.47 12.09
CA PHE A 75 -12.65 -0.80 12.22
C PHE A 75 -11.51 -1.81 12.36
N GLY A 76 -10.31 -1.36 12.04
CA GLY A 76 -9.06 -2.11 12.28
C GLY A 76 -8.83 -3.32 11.38
N PHE A 77 -9.75 -3.61 10.45
CA PHE A 77 -9.58 -4.68 9.47
C PHE A 77 -9.99 -4.21 8.08
N MET A 78 -9.11 -4.40 7.11
CA MET A 78 -9.41 -4.22 5.69
C MET A 78 -9.38 -5.59 5.02
N LYS A 79 -10.45 -5.95 4.33
CA LYS A 79 -10.59 -7.25 3.69
C LYS A 79 -9.63 -7.41 2.52
N PHE A 80 -8.77 -8.42 2.60
CA PHE A 80 -8.00 -8.98 1.48
C PHE A 80 -8.38 -10.45 1.33
N THR A 81 -8.24 -10.96 0.12
CA THR A 81 -8.56 -12.36 -0.19
C THR A 81 -7.35 -13.09 -0.76
N PRO A 82 -7.16 -14.37 -0.42
CA PRO A 82 -6.11 -15.20 -1.01
C PRO A 82 -6.23 -15.26 -2.54
N GLY A 83 -5.08 -15.36 -3.21
CA GLY A 83 -5.01 -15.43 -4.65
C GLY A 83 -3.63 -15.94 -5.13
N PRO A 84 -3.39 -15.97 -6.45
CA PRO A 84 -2.15 -16.51 -7.02
C PRO A 84 -0.92 -15.59 -6.79
N GLY A 85 -1.04 -14.56 -6.02
CA GLY A 85 -0.01 -13.56 -5.77
C GLY A 85 -0.36 -12.19 -6.37
N VAL A 86 0.61 -11.27 -6.35
CA VAL A 86 0.47 -9.94 -6.93
C VAL A 86 1.04 -9.91 -8.35
N GLY A 87 0.29 -9.33 -9.28
CA GLY A 87 0.73 -9.07 -10.64
C GLY A 87 1.02 -7.58 -10.87
N GLY A 88 1.40 -7.26 -12.11
CA GLY A 88 1.72 -5.89 -12.50
C GLY A 88 3.18 -5.53 -12.29
N HIS A 89 3.51 -4.25 -12.52
CA HIS A 89 4.87 -3.74 -12.45
C HIS A 89 5.20 -3.15 -11.07
N CYS A 90 4.38 -2.24 -10.57
CA CYS A 90 4.67 -1.48 -9.35
C CYS A 90 4.52 -2.30 -8.06
N LEU A 91 3.45 -3.08 -7.94
CA LEU A 91 3.13 -3.82 -6.71
C LEU A 91 4.23 -4.78 -6.24
N PRO A 92 4.86 -5.61 -7.11
CA PRO A 92 5.95 -6.48 -6.68
C PRO A 92 7.30 -5.77 -6.54
N ILE A 93 7.50 -4.63 -7.21
CA ILE A 93 8.80 -3.94 -7.25
C ILE A 93 8.94 -2.88 -6.17
N ASP A 94 7.92 -2.07 -5.92
CA ASP A 94 7.98 -0.94 -4.99
C ASP A 94 8.39 -1.33 -3.56
N PRO A 95 7.86 -2.42 -2.94
CA PRO A 95 8.30 -2.84 -1.62
C PRO A 95 9.77 -3.27 -1.57
N SER A 96 10.26 -3.90 -2.63
CA SER A 96 11.66 -4.31 -2.75
C SER A 96 12.58 -3.10 -2.91
N TYR A 97 12.18 -2.12 -3.70
CA TYR A 97 12.90 -0.86 -3.84
C TYR A 97 12.96 -0.08 -2.53
N LEU A 98 11.83 0.02 -1.82
CA LEU A 98 11.76 0.67 -0.52
C LEU A 98 12.67 -0.03 0.50
N ALA A 99 12.64 -1.35 0.58
CA ALA A 99 13.48 -2.14 1.46
C ALA A 99 14.98 -1.95 1.15
N TRP A 100 15.35 -1.95 -0.15
CA TRP A 100 16.71 -1.67 -0.59
C TRP A 100 17.16 -0.25 -0.19
N ARG A 101 16.32 0.76 -0.40
CA ARG A 101 16.62 2.16 -0.09
C ARG A 101 16.79 2.39 1.41
N VAL A 102 15.96 1.78 2.23
CA VAL A 102 16.08 1.82 3.69
C VAL A 102 17.40 1.18 4.14
N LYS A 103 17.75 0.03 3.57
CA LYS A 103 19.03 -0.63 3.87
C LYS A 103 20.24 0.26 3.52
N GLN A 104 20.20 0.94 2.38
CA GLN A 104 21.27 1.84 1.93
C GLN A 104 21.44 3.05 2.87
N HIS A 105 20.36 3.65 3.35
CA HIS A 105 20.41 4.85 4.17
C HIS A 105 20.54 4.61 5.67
N LEU A 106 19.88 3.55 6.18
CA LEU A 106 19.83 3.28 7.62
C LEU A 106 20.66 2.09 8.05
N GLY A 107 21.26 1.35 7.12
CA GLY A 107 22.11 0.21 7.40
C GLY A 107 21.39 -1.03 7.94
N HIS A 108 20.08 -1.05 7.99
CA HIS A 108 19.28 -2.19 8.44
C HIS A 108 18.07 -2.45 7.53
N ASN A 109 17.54 -3.66 7.58
CA ASN A 109 16.33 -4.03 6.83
C ASN A 109 15.06 -3.57 7.57
N PHE A 110 13.94 -3.47 6.84
CA PHE A 110 12.63 -3.42 7.46
C PHE A 110 12.41 -4.63 8.38
N ARG A 111 11.65 -4.41 9.45
CA ARG A 111 11.32 -5.43 10.46
C ARG A 111 9.81 -5.72 10.49
N PHE A 112 9.26 -6.10 9.35
CA PHE A 112 7.88 -6.62 9.27
C PHE A 112 7.81 -7.81 8.32
#